data_d6e78919d635d8754a220465b06f968e
#
_entry.id   d6e78919d635d8754a220465b06f968e
#
_cell.length_a   1.000
_cell.length_b   1.000
_cell.length_c   1.000
_cell.angle_alpha   90.00
_cell.angle_beta   90.00
_cell.angle_gamma   90.00
#
_symmetry.space_group_name_H-M   'P 1'
#
loop_
_entity.id
_entity.type
_entity.pdbx_description
1 polymer ?
#
loop_
_entity_poly.entity_id
_entity_poly.type
_entity_poly.pdbx_seq_one_letter_code
_entity_poly.pdbx_strand_id
1 'polypeptide(L)'
;AEVKEPELESWLGLHYPATDIPKPAREIFMKQGVRIISDVHYKASPITPEISPLTGQPLDISNSELRAVSPIHIEYLQNMKVGASLTAAIVLNGELWGLVACHHYSPKFINYHQRQSCLFLTQVFSNKLALKTTKTFLENTAKSDEVRKKLVLQMTSIKNIADALYRFDPKFTDIIECSGGALVMDGEIYLAGVTPTRTEIKQLCDEILAEKEVYFSTKSLLSIYPKAKDY
;
A
#
# COMPACT_ATOMS: atom_id res chain seq x y z
N ALA A 1 -6.85 5.26 7.44
CA ALA A 1 -7.85 6.15 8.04
C ALA A 1 -8.87 5.31 8.80
N GLU A 2 -9.37 5.82 9.90
CA GLU A 2 -10.35 5.17 10.77
C GLU A 2 -11.47 6.14 11.12
N VAL A 3 -12.70 5.61 11.18
CA VAL A 3 -13.86 6.27 11.79
C VAL A 3 -14.50 5.24 12.73
N LYS A 4 -14.71 5.61 13.99
CA LYS A 4 -15.23 4.71 15.00
C LYS A 4 -16.10 5.46 16.02
N GLU A 5 -16.95 4.74 16.75
CA GLU A 5 -17.62 5.27 17.91
C GLU A 5 -16.59 5.56 19.03
N PRO A 6 -16.80 6.56 19.87
CA PRO A 6 -15.81 7.01 20.86
C PRO A 6 -15.35 5.93 21.84
N GLU A 7 -16.25 5.03 22.24
CA GLU A 7 -16.01 3.96 23.20
C GLU A 7 -15.27 2.74 22.63
N LEU A 8 -15.09 2.67 21.31
CA LEU A 8 -14.44 1.54 20.67
C LEU A 8 -12.93 1.68 20.66
N GLU A 9 -12.23 0.54 20.69
CA GLU A 9 -10.79 0.48 20.53
C GLU A 9 -10.36 0.95 19.14
N SER A 10 -9.24 1.66 19.05
CA SER A 10 -8.66 2.11 17.78
C SER A 10 -7.74 1.05 17.20
N TRP A 11 -7.87 0.82 15.89
CA TRP A 11 -6.95 -0.02 15.10
C TRP A 11 -6.04 0.81 14.21
N LEU A 12 -6.12 2.14 14.30
CA LEU A 12 -5.27 3.04 13.53
C LEU A 12 -3.79 2.84 13.89
N GLY A 13 -2.96 2.63 12.89
CA GLY A 13 -1.52 2.38 13.08
C GLY A 13 -1.15 0.92 13.28
N LEU A 14 -2.12 0.00 13.44
CA LEU A 14 -1.83 -1.44 13.47
C LEU A 14 -1.49 -1.95 12.06
N HIS A 15 -0.54 -2.87 12.00
CA HIS A 15 -0.13 -3.54 10.78
C HIS A 15 -0.46 -5.02 10.87
N TYR A 16 -1.19 -5.51 9.89
CA TYR A 16 -1.60 -6.90 9.78
C TYR A 16 -0.79 -7.61 8.70
N PRO A 17 -0.37 -8.87 8.90
CA PRO A 17 0.40 -9.59 7.91
C PRO A 17 -0.43 -9.84 6.64
N ALA A 18 0.23 -9.93 5.49
CA ALA A 18 -0.43 -10.15 4.20
C ALA A 18 -1.20 -11.48 4.14
N THR A 19 -0.88 -12.43 5.02
CA THR A 19 -1.55 -13.73 5.19
C THR A 19 -2.98 -13.62 5.68
N ASP A 20 -3.35 -12.55 6.39
CA ASP A 20 -4.70 -12.34 6.93
C ASP A 20 -5.73 -12.15 5.80
N ILE A 21 -5.28 -11.66 4.63
CA ILE A 21 -6.09 -11.60 3.41
C ILE A 21 -5.34 -12.34 2.30
N PRO A 22 -5.44 -13.67 2.25
CA PRO A 22 -4.70 -14.49 1.30
C PRO A 22 -5.10 -14.19 -0.16
N LYS A 23 -4.22 -14.53 -1.11
CA LYS A 23 -4.40 -14.24 -2.52
C LYS A 23 -5.78 -14.62 -3.07
N PRO A 24 -6.36 -15.81 -2.80
CA PRO A 24 -7.70 -16.16 -3.29
C PRO A 24 -8.80 -15.22 -2.77
N ALA A 25 -8.69 -14.75 -1.52
CA ALA A 25 -9.64 -13.77 -0.96
C ALA A 25 -9.53 -12.42 -1.67
N ARG A 26 -8.31 -11.98 -1.99
CA ARG A 26 -8.08 -10.75 -2.76
C ARG A 26 -8.64 -10.83 -4.18
N GLU A 27 -8.49 -11.95 -4.85
CA GLU A 27 -9.05 -12.19 -6.20
C GLU A 27 -10.59 -12.12 -6.20
N ILE A 28 -11.23 -12.56 -5.12
CA ILE A 28 -12.67 -12.45 -4.99
C ILE A 28 -13.14 -11.00 -4.84
N PHE A 29 -12.41 -10.15 -4.13
CA PHE A 29 -12.71 -8.73 -4.05
C PHE A 29 -12.61 -8.03 -5.41
N MET A 30 -11.78 -8.52 -6.31
CA MET A 30 -11.72 -8.03 -7.70
C MET A 30 -12.97 -8.41 -8.52
N LYS A 31 -13.58 -9.56 -8.22
CA LYS A 31 -14.82 -10.02 -8.88
C LYS A 31 -16.06 -9.40 -8.26
N GLN A 32 -16.03 -9.22 -6.95
CA GLN A 32 -17.14 -8.70 -6.15
C GLN A 32 -16.63 -7.54 -5.30
N GLY A 33 -16.95 -6.32 -5.72
CA GLY A 33 -16.46 -5.11 -5.07
C GLY A 33 -16.98 -4.89 -3.65
N VAL A 34 -18.08 -5.55 -3.24
CA VAL A 34 -18.66 -5.46 -1.89
C VAL A 34 -18.99 -6.84 -1.36
N ARG A 35 -18.69 -7.08 -0.10
CA ARG A 35 -19.03 -8.31 0.60
C ARG A 35 -19.58 -8.01 1.99
N ILE A 36 -20.65 -8.74 2.36
CA ILE A 36 -21.28 -8.66 3.68
C ILE A 36 -21.19 -10.00 4.43
N ILE A 37 -21.00 -9.88 5.73
CA ILE A 37 -21.20 -10.94 6.74
C ILE A 37 -22.14 -10.34 7.76
N SER A 38 -23.42 -10.71 7.69
CA SER A 38 -24.46 -10.10 8.51
C SER A 38 -24.43 -10.57 9.95
N ASP A 39 -23.93 -11.79 10.19
CA ASP A 39 -23.78 -12.43 11.49
C ASP A 39 -22.64 -13.43 11.42
N VAL A 40 -21.59 -13.24 12.21
CA VAL A 40 -20.44 -14.16 12.25
C VAL A 40 -20.77 -15.52 12.90
N HIS A 41 -21.90 -15.63 13.59
CA HIS A 41 -22.37 -16.87 14.22
C HIS A 41 -23.40 -17.62 13.37
N TYR A 42 -23.65 -17.19 12.13
CA TYR A 42 -24.60 -17.85 11.24
C TYR A 42 -24.21 -19.29 10.92
N LYS A 43 -25.20 -20.09 10.59
CA LYS A 43 -24.99 -21.41 10.00
C LYS A 43 -25.22 -21.32 8.50
N ALA A 44 -24.25 -21.80 7.72
CA ALA A 44 -24.38 -21.84 6.27
C ALA A 44 -25.56 -22.77 5.87
N SER A 45 -26.43 -22.29 4.99
CA SER A 45 -27.48 -23.14 4.43
C SER A 45 -26.88 -24.10 3.40
N PRO A 46 -27.22 -25.41 3.47
CA PRO A 46 -26.73 -26.36 2.48
C PRO A 46 -27.39 -26.10 1.12
N ILE A 47 -26.67 -26.43 0.06
CA ILE A 47 -27.20 -26.48 -1.31
C ILE A 47 -27.57 -27.93 -1.62
N THR A 48 -28.81 -28.16 -2.02
CA THR A 48 -29.31 -29.50 -2.33
C THR A 48 -29.84 -29.54 -3.75
N PRO A 49 -29.37 -30.46 -4.61
CA PRO A 49 -28.33 -31.44 -4.35
C PRO A 49 -26.93 -30.77 -4.29
N GLU A 50 -26.00 -31.37 -3.54
CA GLU A 50 -24.62 -30.92 -3.40
C GLU A 50 -23.88 -30.92 -4.76
N ILE A 51 -24.16 -31.99 -5.54
CA ILE A 51 -23.63 -32.15 -6.90
C ILE A 51 -24.73 -31.85 -7.91
N SER A 52 -24.49 -30.93 -8.82
CA SER A 52 -25.42 -30.60 -9.89
C SER A 52 -25.65 -31.81 -10.80
N PRO A 53 -26.91 -32.25 -11.00
CA PRO A 53 -27.21 -33.37 -11.88
C PRO A 53 -26.93 -33.08 -13.36
N LEU A 54 -26.78 -31.79 -13.73
CA LEU A 54 -26.50 -31.38 -15.10
C LEU A 54 -25.02 -31.38 -15.42
N THR A 55 -24.17 -30.99 -14.46
CA THR A 55 -22.73 -30.82 -14.67
C THR A 55 -21.87 -31.89 -14.01
N GLY A 56 -22.41 -32.66 -13.07
CA GLY A 56 -21.66 -33.60 -12.26
C GLY A 56 -20.65 -32.95 -11.30
N GLN A 57 -20.75 -31.62 -11.11
CA GLN A 57 -19.84 -30.84 -10.26
C GLN A 57 -20.64 -30.06 -9.21
N PRO A 58 -20.03 -29.64 -8.09
CA PRO A 58 -20.59 -28.65 -7.19
C PRO A 58 -20.94 -27.35 -7.92
N LEU A 59 -21.98 -26.66 -7.48
CA LEU A 59 -22.35 -25.36 -8.03
C LEU A 59 -21.27 -24.31 -7.68
N ASP A 60 -20.72 -23.66 -8.70
CA ASP A 60 -19.84 -22.52 -8.51
C ASP A 60 -20.63 -21.27 -8.12
N ILE A 61 -20.52 -20.87 -6.85
CA ILE A 61 -21.16 -19.68 -6.28
C ILE A 61 -20.15 -18.56 -6.01
N SER A 62 -18.97 -18.59 -6.63
CA SER A 62 -17.92 -17.57 -6.46
C SER A 62 -18.42 -16.14 -6.73
N ASN A 63 -19.39 -15.97 -7.63
CA ASN A 63 -20.00 -14.69 -7.95
C ASN A 63 -21.23 -14.34 -7.09
N SER A 64 -21.60 -15.15 -6.11
CA SER A 64 -22.69 -14.82 -5.19
C SER A 64 -22.21 -13.92 -4.04
N GLU A 65 -22.86 -12.79 -3.83
CA GLU A 65 -22.57 -11.88 -2.72
C GLU A 65 -22.86 -12.52 -1.36
N LEU A 66 -23.81 -13.43 -1.30
CA LEU A 66 -24.33 -14.06 -0.07
C LEU A 66 -23.79 -15.48 0.17
N ARG A 67 -22.77 -15.91 -0.58
CA ARG A 67 -22.15 -17.21 -0.34
C ARG A 67 -21.55 -17.32 1.05
N ALA A 68 -21.45 -18.54 1.57
CA ALA A 68 -20.80 -18.81 2.85
C ALA A 68 -19.35 -18.31 2.88
N VAL A 69 -18.91 -17.89 4.05
CA VAL A 69 -17.58 -17.35 4.33
C VAL A 69 -16.67 -18.49 4.76
N SER A 70 -15.37 -18.38 4.47
CA SER A 70 -14.37 -19.30 4.97
C SER A 70 -14.42 -19.40 6.50
N PRO A 71 -14.42 -20.59 7.09
CA PRO A 71 -14.40 -20.78 8.54
C PRO A 71 -13.24 -20.06 9.22
N ILE A 72 -12.06 -20.02 8.60
CA ILE A 72 -10.88 -19.31 9.11
C ILE A 72 -11.14 -17.82 9.22
N HIS A 73 -11.83 -17.22 8.23
CA HIS A 73 -12.18 -15.81 8.29
C HIS A 73 -13.26 -15.50 9.32
N ILE A 74 -14.18 -16.42 9.54
CA ILE A 74 -15.17 -16.32 10.63
C ILE A 74 -14.46 -16.36 11.99
N GLU A 75 -13.54 -17.29 12.20
CA GLU A 75 -12.74 -17.38 13.43
C GLU A 75 -11.93 -16.09 13.67
N TYR A 76 -11.31 -15.55 12.62
CA TYR A 76 -10.60 -14.26 12.68
C TYR A 76 -11.51 -13.12 13.16
N LEU A 77 -12.72 -12.99 12.62
CA LEU A 77 -13.68 -11.95 13.04
C LEU A 77 -14.19 -12.19 14.47
N GLN A 78 -14.39 -13.45 14.89
CA GLN A 78 -14.78 -13.80 16.25
C GLN A 78 -13.67 -13.43 17.25
N ASN A 79 -12.41 -13.68 16.91
CA ASN A 79 -11.26 -13.28 17.73
C ASN A 79 -11.18 -11.76 17.91
N MET A 80 -11.59 -10.98 16.89
CA MET A 80 -11.75 -9.53 16.97
C MET A 80 -13.06 -9.09 17.68
N LYS A 81 -13.88 -10.02 18.16
CA LYS A 81 -15.21 -9.75 18.78
C LYS A 81 -16.16 -9.02 17.83
N VAL A 82 -16.02 -9.19 16.54
CA VAL A 82 -16.89 -8.60 15.53
C VAL A 82 -18.08 -9.49 15.29
N GLY A 83 -19.30 -8.93 15.31
CA GLY A 83 -20.56 -9.63 15.08
C GLY A 83 -21.04 -9.56 13.63
N ALA A 84 -20.68 -8.49 12.90
CA ALA A 84 -20.99 -8.32 11.50
C ALA A 84 -19.90 -7.51 10.79
N SER A 85 -19.70 -7.77 9.49
CA SER A 85 -18.69 -7.09 8.67
C SER A 85 -19.24 -6.75 7.29
N LEU A 86 -18.93 -5.55 6.80
CA LEU A 86 -19.09 -5.11 5.42
C LEU A 86 -17.73 -4.68 4.90
N THR A 87 -17.29 -5.25 3.79
CA THR A 87 -16.02 -4.89 3.17
C THR A 87 -16.25 -4.46 1.73
N ALA A 88 -15.67 -3.32 1.33
CA ALA A 88 -15.73 -2.80 -0.03
C ALA A 88 -14.31 -2.62 -0.60
N ALA A 89 -14.12 -3.01 -1.87
CA ALA A 89 -12.83 -2.99 -2.54
C ALA A 89 -12.52 -1.60 -3.12
N ILE A 90 -11.31 -1.13 -2.87
CA ILE A 90 -10.74 0.04 -3.56
C ILE A 90 -9.83 -0.50 -4.67
N VAL A 91 -10.23 -0.30 -5.91
CA VAL A 91 -9.52 -0.80 -7.09
C VAL A 91 -8.93 0.37 -7.87
N LEU A 92 -7.62 0.35 -8.10
CA LEU A 92 -6.91 1.34 -8.92
C LEU A 92 -6.23 0.63 -10.09
N ASN A 93 -6.44 1.13 -11.29
CA ASN A 93 -5.79 0.61 -12.51
C ASN A 93 -5.94 -0.92 -12.70
N GLY A 94 -7.07 -1.49 -12.29
CA GLY A 94 -7.31 -2.93 -12.38
C GLY A 94 -6.67 -3.77 -11.27
N GLU A 95 -6.10 -3.16 -10.25
CA GLU A 95 -5.49 -3.85 -9.11
C GLU A 95 -6.19 -3.51 -7.78
N LEU A 96 -6.25 -4.46 -6.87
CA LEU A 96 -6.77 -4.23 -5.53
C LEU A 96 -5.77 -3.37 -4.73
N TRP A 97 -6.07 -2.08 -4.63
CA TRP A 97 -5.25 -1.12 -3.88
C TRP A 97 -5.49 -1.21 -2.37
N GLY A 98 -6.73 -1.48 -1.96
CA GLY A 98 -7.08 -1.53 -0.54
C GLY A 98 -8.54 -1.94 -0.32
N LEU A 99 -8.94 -1.92 0.94
CA LEU A 99 -10.27 -2.27 1.38
C LEU A 99 -10.81 -1.20 2.34
N VAL A 100 -12.10 -0.91 2.24
CA VAL A 100 -12.88 -0.25 3.28
C VAL A 100 -13.54 -1.36 4.09
N ALA A 101 -13.07 -1.60 5.31
CA ALA A 101 -13.64 -2.60 6.21
C ALA A 101 -14.49 -1.90 7.28
N CYS A 102 -15.76 -2.26 7.36
CA CYS A 102 -16.71 -1.76 8.34
C CYS A 102 -17.14 -2.91 9.24
N HIS A 103 -17.01 -2.73 10.54
CA HIS A 103 -17.35 -3.76 11.53
C HIS A 103 -18.43 -3.28 12.49
N HIS A 104 -19.21 -4.22 13.00
CA HIS A 104 -20.22 -4.01 14.02
C HIS A 104 -20.15 -5.14 15.03
N TYR A 105 -20.29 -4.84 16.34
CA TYR A 105 -20.14 -5.85 17.40
C TYR A 105 -21.34 -6.76 17.58
N SER A 106 -22.49 -6.42 17.01
CA SER A 106 -23.66 -7.30 16.95
C SER A 106 -24.02 -7.63 15.50
N PRO A 107 -24.80 -8.67 15.22
CA PRO A 107 -25.31 -8.95 13.90
C PRO A 107 -26.00 -7.73 13.29
N LYS A 108 -25.68 -7.45 12.02
CA LYS A 108 -26.23 -6.31 11.29
C LYS A 108 -26.44 -6.64 9.83
N PHE A 109 -27.68 -6.58 9.39
CA PHE A 109 -28.03 -6.79 7.99
C PHE A 109 -28.01 -5.47 7.22
N ILE A 110 -27.39 -5.48 6.05
CA ILE A 110 -27.37 -4.39 5.06
C ILE A 110 -28.13 -4.88 3.83
N ASN A 111 -29.20 -4.20 3.46
CA ASN A 111 -30.03 -4.58 2.32
C ASN A 111 -29.33 -4.37 0.97
N TYR A 112 -29.91 -4.90 -0.10
CA TYR A 112 -29.29 -4.84 -1.44
C TYR A 112 -29.00 -3.40 -1.89
N HIS A 113 -29.94 -2.47 -1.73
CA HIS A 113 -29.75 -1.07 -2.16
C HIS A 113 -28.61 -0.38 -1.40
N GLN A 114 -28.50 -0.63 -0.10
CA GLN A 114 -27.39 -0.11 0.70
C GLN A 114 -26.03 -0.68 0.26
N ARG A 115 -25.96 -1.99 -0.06
CA ARG A 115 -24.74 -2.60 -0.61
C ARG A 115 -24.35 -2.00 -1.95
N GLN A 116 -25.34 -1.78 -2.87
CA GLN A 116 -25.09 -1.13 -4.15
C GLN A 116 -24.62 0.32 -3.97
N SER A 117 -25.17 1.04 -2.99
CA SER A 117 -24.71 2.39 -2.64
C SER A 117 -23.25 2.36 -2.14
N CYS A 118 -22.88 1.40 -1.29
CA CYS A 118 -21.50 1.21 -0.85
C CYS A 118 -20.57 0.92 -2.03
N LEU A 119 -20.96 0.03 -2.94
CA LEU A 119 -20.20 -0.27 -4.16
C LEU A 119 -19.99 0.99 -5.00
N PHE A 120 -21.03 1.73 -5.27
CA PHE A 120 -20.97 2.97 -6.06
C PHE A 120 -20.04 4.00 -5.40
N LEU A 121 -20.19 4.26 -4.10
CA LEU A 121 -19.36 5.21 -3.37
C LEU A 121 -17.89 4.79 -3.37
N THR A 122 -17.63 3.49 -3.23
CA THR A 122 -16.24 2.98 -3.25
C THR A 122 -15.63 3.10 -4.65
N GLN A 123 -16.40 2.92 -5.72
CA GLN A 123 -15.96 3.16 -7.10
C GLN A 123 -15.64 4.63 -7.35
N VAL A 124 -16.51 5.55 -6.90
CA VAL A 124 -16.24 7.00 -6.97
C VAL A 124 -14.99 7.37 -6.20
N PHE A 125 -14.82 6.82 -5.00
CA PHE A 125 -13.61 7.02 -4.20
C PHE A 125 -12.36 6.50 -4.90
N SER A 126 -12.41 5.29 -5.47
CA SER A 126 -11.31 4.68 -6.24
C SER A 126 -10.88 5.58 -7.40
N ASN A 127 -11.84 6.09 -8.18
CA ASN A 127 -11.58 7.01 -9.30
C ASN A 127 -10.93 8.33 -8.81
N LYS A 128 -11.47 8.91 -7.74
CA LYS A 128 -10.89 10.12 -7.13
C LYS A 128 -9.47 9.90 -6.64
N LEU A 129 -9.21 8.76 -6.00
CA LEU A 129 -7.89 8.39 -5.51
C LEU A 129 -6.90 8.20 -6.67
N ALA A 130 -7.30 7.51 -7.73
CA ALA A 130 -6.48 7.35 -8.94
C ALA A 130 -6.10 8.71 -9.56
N LEU A 131 -7.08 9.60 -9.73
CA LEU A 131 -6.84 10.95 -10.26
C LEU A 131 -5.88 11.75 -9.37
N LYS A 132 -6.09 11.70 -8.04
CA LYS A 132 -5.20 12.40 -7.09
C LYS A 132 -3.77 11.87 -7.16
N THR A 133 -3.60 10.55 -7.16
CA THR A 133 -2.28 9.91 -7.24
C THR A 133 -1.56 10.28 -8.53
N THR A 134 -2.26 10.23 -9.67
CA THR A 134 -1.71 10.63 -10.98
C THR A 134 -1.32 12.10 -10.98
N LYS A 135 -2.18 12.99 -10.47
CA LYS A 135 -1.90 14.42 -10.39
C LYS A 135 -0.64 14.68 -9.56
N THR A 136 -0.55 14.12 -8.35
CA THR A 136 0.62 14.28 -7.48
C THR A 136 1.89 13.76 -8.15
N PHE A 137 1.82 12.62 -8.84
CA PHE A 137 2.95 12.09 -9.60
C PHE A 137 3.42 13.05 -10.69
N LEU A 138 2.51 13.61 -11.47
CA LEU A 138 2.84 14.57 -12.54
C LEU A 138 3.42 15.87 -11.97
N GLU A 139 2.86 16.40 -10.88
CA GLU A 139 3.37 17.59 -10.20
C GLU A 139 4.80 17.37 -9.67
N ASN A 140 5.05 16.24 -9.02
CA ASN A 140 6.38 15.89 -8.52
C ASN A 140 7.38 15.70 -9.67
N THR A 141 6.98 15.04 -10.75
CA THR A 141 7.83 14.83 -11.95
C THR A 141 8.19 16.18 -12.58
N ALA A 142 7.22 17.08 -12.75
CA ALA A 142 7.46 18.41 -13.32
C ALA A 142 8.42 19.23 -12.45
N LYS A 143 8.23 19.20 -11.12
CA LYS A 143 9.14 19.85 -10.16
C LYS A 143 10.56 19.29 -10.24
N SER A 144 10.69 17.96 -10.25
CA SER A 144 12.00 17.30 -10.39
C SER A 144 12.71 17.65 -11.70
N ASP A 145 11.97 17.74 -12.81
CA ASP A 145 12.52 18.15 -14.10
C ASP A 145 13.00 19.61 -14.12
N GLU A 146 12.29 20.51 -13.44
CA GLU A 146 12.72 21.90 -13.32
C GLU A 146 14.02 22.01 -12.50
N VAL A 147 14.08 21.33 -11.37
CA VAL A 147 15.29 21.27 -10.53
C VAL A 147 16.46 20.68 -11.31
N ARG A 148 16.24 19.55 -12.00
CA ARG A 148 17.26 18.90 -12.83
C ARG A 148 17.84 19.85 -13.88
N LYS A 149 17.00 20.61 -14.60
CA LYS A 149 17.45 21.60 -15.58
C LYS A 149 18.34 22.67 -14.95
N LYS A 150 17.96 23.19 -13.77
CA LYS A 150 18.76 24.19 -13.03
C LYS A 150 20.12 23.60 -12.60
N LEU A 151 20.12 22.36 -12.07
CA LEU A 151 21.38 21.68 -11.69
C LEU A 151 22.30 21.44 -12.89
N VAL A 152 21.78 21.05 -14.06
CA VAL A 152 22.58 20.94 -15.28
C VAL A 152 23.24 22.27 -15.65
N LEU A 153 22.50 23.37 -15.60
CA LEU A 153 23.05 24.70 -15.83
C LEU A 153 24.13 25.09 -14.80
N GLN A 154 23.93 24.76 -13.51
CA GLN A 154 24.93 24.97 -12.47
C GLN A 154 26.22 24.19 -12.76
N MET A 155 26.10 22.89 -13.13
CA MET A 155 27.25 22.04 -13.47
C MET A 155 28.02 22.54 -14.70
N THR A 156 27.37 23.20 -15.66
CA THR A 156 28.07 23.79 -16.82
C THR A 156 28.74 25.16 -16.50
N SER A 157 28.26 25.85 -15.48
CA SER A 157 28.72 27.21 -15.12
C SER A 157 29.76 27.19 -14.00
N ILE A 158 29.80 26.17 -13.16
CA ILE A 158 30.66 26.06 -11.98
C ILE A 158 31.73 25.01 -12.26
N LYS A 159 33.00 25.38 -12.04
CA LYS A 159 34.16 24.54 -12.37
C LYS A 159 34.16 23.19 -11.61
N ASN A 160 33.74 23.20 -10.34
CA ASN A 160 33.65 21.98 -9.53
C ASN A 160 32.20 21.47 -9.52
N ILE A 161 31.98 20.27 -10.06
CA ILE A 161 30.66 19.65 -10.16
C ILE A 161 30.06 19.34 -8.77
N ALA A 162 30.88 18.89 -7.81
CA ALA A 162 30.40 18.65 -6.46
C ALA A 162 29.90 19.92 -5.78
N ASP A 163 30.64 21.04 -5.94
CA ASP A 163 30.19 22.34 -5.45
C ASP A 163 28.88 22.76 -6.12
N ALA A 164 28.75 22.58 -7.42
CA ALA A 164 27.53 22.89 -8.17
C ALA A 164 26.30 22.12 -7.65
N LEU A 165 26.46 20.88 -7.25
CA LEU A 165 25.39 20.03 -6.78
C LEU A 165 25.06 20.22 -5.29
N TYR A 166 26.02 20.68 -4.48
CA TYR A 166 25.91 20.69 -3.03
C TYR A 166 25.83 22.08 -2.39
N ARG A 167 26.58 23.07 -2.91
CA ARG A 167 26.72 24.39 -2.26
C ARG A 167 25.72 25.43 -2.73
N PHE A 168 25.20 25.30 -3.95
CA PHE A 168 24.30 26.28 -4.57
C PHE A 168 22.88 25.76 -4.62
N ASP A 169 21.92 26.67 -4.71
CA ASP A 169 20.51 26.33 -4.84
C ASP A 169 20.06 26.31 -6.32
N PRO A 170 19.33 25.30 -6.77
CA PRO A 170 18.91 24.11 -6.01
C PRO A 170 20.05 23.14 -5.78
N LYS A 171 19.92 22.30 -4.73
CA LYS A 171 20.86 21.22 -4.42
C LYS A 171 20.39 19.90 -5.04
N PHE A 172 21.26 18.90 -5.07
CA PHE A 172 20.92 17.56 -5.55
C PHE A 172 19.77 16.92 -4.76
N THR A 173 19.59 17.24 -3.47
CA THR A 173 18.49 16.79 -2.63
C THR A 173 17.14 17.40 -3.00
N ASP A 174 17.11 18.46 -3.79
CA ASP A 174 15.86 19.12 -4.19
C ASP A 174 15.20 18.45 -5.41
N ILE A 175 15.88 17.46 -6.03
CA ILE A 175 15.33 16.69 -7.17
C ILE A 175 14.13 15.87 -6.73
N ILE A 176 14.20 15.28 -5.52
CA ILE A 176 13.13 14.46 -4.94
C ILE A 176 12.87 14.89 -3.50
N GLU A 177 11.66 14.67 -3.02
CA GLU A 177 11.34 14.88 -1.61
C GLU A 177 12.03 13.81 -0.76
N CYS A 178 13.00 14.22 0.06
CA CYS A 178 13.76 13.33 0.95
C CYS A 178 14.14 14.06 2.25
N SER A 179 14.41 13.31 3.31
CA SER A 179 14.91 13.84 4.58
C SER A 179 16.39 14.22 4.52
N GLY A 180 17.14 13.61 3.63
CA GLY A 180 18.55 13.88 3.40
C GLY A 180 19.12 13.07 2.25
N GLY A 181 20.35 13.40 1.87
CA GLY A 181 21.07 12.72 0.80
C GLY A 181 22.59 12.85 0.96
N ALA A 182 23.30 11.88 0.41
CA ALA A 182 24.76 11.90 0.34
C ALA A 182 25.20 11.89 -1.12
N LEU A 183 26.15 12.76 -1.45
CA LEU A 183 26.85 12.77 -2.74
C LEU A 183 28.27 12.29 -2.53
N VAL A 184 28.66 11.23 -3.22
CA VAL A 184 30.02 10.67 -3.18
C VAL A 184 30.67 10.93 -4.53
N MET A 185 31.74 11.72 -4.55
CA MET A 185 32.42 12.10 -5.78
C MET A 185 33.91 12.32 -5.52
N ASP A 186 34.77 11.73 -6.35
CA ASP A 186 36.23 11.87 -6.28
C ASP A 186 36.81 11.52 -4.89
N GLY A 187 36.22 10.53 -4.20
CA GLY A 187 36.61 10.10 -2.86
C GLY A 187 36.10 10.99 -1.71
N GLU A 188 35.49 12.11 -2.01
CA GLU A 188 34.86 13.00 -1.01
C GLU A 188 33.38 12.67 -0.82
N ILE A 189 32.86 12.92 0.38
CA ILE A 189 31.44 12.68 0.75
C ILE A 189 30.82 13.98 1.22
N TYR A 190 29.74 14.41 0.56
CA TYR A 190 28.97 15.59 0.87
C TYR A 190 27.60 15.17 1.42
N LEU A 191 27.27 15.62 2.63
CA LEU A 191 26.03 15.24 3.33
C LEU A 191 25.07 16.42 3.40
N ALA A 192 23.81 16.22 3.05
CA ALA A 192 22.76 17.23 3.11
C ALA A 192 21.51 16.67 3.83
N GLY A 193 20.96 17.44 4.79
CA GLY A 193 19.81 17.02 5.58
C GLY A 193 20.14 15.96 6.62
N VAL A 194 19.20 15.06 6.90
CA VAL A 194 19.37 13.96 7.87
C VAL A 194 19.98 12.76 7.16
N THR A 195 21.20 12.41 7.53
CA THR A 195 21.98 11.33 6.89
C THR A 195 22.76 10.53 7.93
N PRO A 196 23.14 9.28 7.63
CA PRO A 196 24.20 8.59 8.35
C PRO A 196 25.52 9.36 8.29
N THR A 197 26.49 8.96 9.12
CA THR A 197 27.84 9.54 9.15
C THR A 197 28.59 9.25 7.85
N ARG A 198 29.66 10.01 7.58
CA ARG A 198 30.52 9.79 6.39
C ARG A 198 31.10 8.37 6.35
N THR A 199 31.48 7.84 7.51
CA THR A 199 32.03 6.49 7.62
C THR A 199 31.01 5.43 7.26
N GLU A 200 29.78 5.57 7.75
CA GLU A 200 28.66 4.66 7.46
C GLU A 200 28.24 4.74 5.99
N ILE A 201 28.17 5.95 5.41
CA ILE A 201 27.91 6.11 3.97
C ILE A 201 28.97 5.43 3.13
N LYS A 202 30.27 5.57 3.50
CA LYS A 202 31.35 4.89 2.78
C LYS A 202 31.19 3.39 2.83
N GLN A 203 30.95 2.81 4.01
CA GLN A 203 30.74 1.37 4.16
C GLN A 203 29.54 0.87 3.35
N LEU A 204 28.42 1.62 3.37
CA LEU A 204 27.22 1.30 2.59
C LEU A 204 27.52 1.32 1.09
N CYS A 205 28.23 2.33 0.60
CA CYS A 205 28.64 2.42 -0.80
C CYS A 205 29.54 1.27 -1.21
N ASP A 206 30.52 0.91 -0.39
CA ASP A 206 31.46 -0.18 -0.68
C ASP A 206 30.73 -1.53 -0.80
N GLU A 207 29.72 -1.79 0.03
CA GLU A 207 28.91 -3.01 -0.04
C GLU A 207 27.95 -3.00 -1.24
N ILE A 208 27.22 -1.90 -1.51
CA ILE A 208 26.29 -1.80 -2.66
C ILE A 208 27.03 -1.81 -3.99
N LEU A 209 28.15 -1.07 -4.11
CA LEU A 209 28.93 -0.99 -5.35
C LEU A 209 29.69 -2.30 -5.66
N ALA A 210 29.89 -3.17 -4.68
CA ALA A 210 30.46 -4.50 -4.90
C ALA A 210 29.58 -5.35 -5.87
N GLU A 211 28.26 -5.10 -5.89
CA GLU A 211 27.32 -5.81 -6.78
C GLU A 211 27.19 -5.21 -8.19
N LYS A 212 27.91 -4.11 -8.47
CA LYS A 212 27.96 -3.42 -9.79
C LYS A 212 26.59 -3.00 -10.37
N GLU A 213 25.61 -2.75 -9.54
CA GLU A 213 24.32 -2.22 -10.01
C GLU A 213 24.40 -0.70 -10.26
N VAL A 214 23.81 -0.26 -11.37
CA VAL A 214 23.72 1.17 -11.72
C VAL A 214 22.67 1.89 -10.86
N TYR A 215 21.71 1.13 -10.32
CA TYR A 215 20.62 1.64 -9.52
C TYR A 215 20.23 0.61 -8.46
N PHE A 216 20.08 1.08 -7.22
CA PHE A 216 19.61 0.27 -6.10
C PHE A 216 18.49 0.99 -5.34
N SER A 217 17.43 0.27 -5.02
CA SER A 217 16.31 0.78 -4.23
C SER A 217 15.75 -0.29 -3.30
N THR A 218 15.48 0.07 -2.07
CA THR A 218 14.87 -0.84 -1.10
C THR A 218 13.93 -0.10 -0.14
N LYS A 219 12.88 -0.78 0.31
CA LYS A 219 11.99 -0.33 1.39
C LYS A 219 12.41 -0.87 2.76
N SER A 220 13.40 -1.74 2.79
CA SER A 220 13.90 -2.40 4.02
C SER A 220 15.41 -2.57 3.93
N LEU A 221 16.14 -1.48 4.19
CA LEU A 221 17.61 -1.50 4.14
C LEU A 221 18.18 -2.54 5.11
N LEU A 222 17.61 -2.67 6.32
CA LEU A 222 18.05 -3.62 7.34
C LEU A 222 18.00 -5.09 6.89
N SER A 223 17.10 -5.47 5.99
CA SER A 223 17.04 -6.86 5.49
C SER A 223 18.18 -7.19 4.53
N ILE A 224 18.77 -6.18 3.90
CA ILE A 224 19.83 -6.31 2.89
C ILE A 224 21.19 -5.96 3.54
N TYR A 225 21.19 -4.93 4.37
CA TYR A 225 22.37 -4.42 5.06
C TYR A 225 22.10 -4.33 6.58
N PRO A 226 22.28 -5.43 7.33
CA PRO A 226 21.97 -5.50 8.77
C PRO A 226 22.71 -4.48 9.64
N LYS A 227 23.89 -4.01 9.21
CA LYS A 227 24.68 -2.98 9.91
C LYS A 227 23.97 -1.62 9.95
N ALA A 228 22.99 -1.37 9.06
CA ALA A 228 22.19 -0.13 9.08
C ALA A 228 21.26 -0.01 10.30
N LYS A 229 21.26 -0.98 11.21
CA LYS A 229 20.48 -0.90 12.45
C LYS A 229 20.93 0.26 13.36
N ASP A 230 22.18 0.66 13.25
CA ASP A 230 22.81 1.67 14.10
C ASP A 230 22.84 3.07 13.44
N TYR A 231 22.23 3.22 12.26
CA TYR A 231 22.20 4.45 11.44
C TYR A 231 21.02 5.36 11.79
#